data_f6fa804d31fa4df1a7ec5b70f4ef5b01
#
_entry.id   f6fa804d31fa4df1a7ec5b70f4ef5b01
#
_cell.length_a   1.000
_cell.length_b   1.000
_cell.length_c   1.000
_cell.angle_alpha   90.00
_cell.angle_beta   90.00
_cell.angle_gamma   90.00
#
_symmetry.space_group_name_H-M   'P 1'
#
loop_
_entity.id
_entity.type
_entity.pdbx_description
1 polymer ?
#
loop_
_entity_poly.entity_id
_entity_poly.type
_entity_poly.pdbx_seq_one_letter_code
_entity_poly.pdbx_strand_id
1 'polypeptide(L)'
;DCANTQTANPELLQKAAGAHQVVTSSGLCTGDLDRVAAALSADGEVIVTCGQQAQLFDRLSEEIIATSGRAAPFMAIDIRDRAGWAPTNANQKQVEAKQAALIKAATLSQPMAPLKTIESQGVCCIVGPQAACEWLASQLTPTLGVTIIITDEPKLKEPTAAYDVTRGTLREVSGALGGFTIIIDQFAEMVPTGRGRIA
;
A
#
# COMPACT_ATOMS: atom_id res chain seq x y z
N ASP A 1 -3.68 20.97 -14.22
CA ASP A 1 -4.58 20.50 -15.26
C ASP A 1 -3.92 19.31 -15.99
N CYS A 2 -4.68 18.32 -16.36
CA CYS A 2 -4.20 17.17 -17.09
C CYS A 2 -4.78 17.19 -18.50
N ALA A 3 -3.96 17.54 -19.50
CA ALA A 3 -4.35 17.63 -20.90
C ALA A 3 -5.62 18.48 -21.13
N ASN A 4 -5.74 19.57 -20.40
CA ASN A 4 -6.90 20.50 -20.44
C ASN A 4 -8.26 19.85 -20.12
N THR A 5 -8.26 18.72 -19.40
CA THR A 5 -9.51 18.06 -19.00
C THR A 5 -10.12 18.62 -17.72
N GLN A 6 -9.37 19.43 -16.97
CA GLN A 6 -9.79 20.02 -15.70
C GLN A 6 -9.27 21.43 -15.60
N THR A 7 -10.14 22.34 -15.18
CA THR A 7 -9.73 23.70 -14.83
C THR A 7 -9.41 23.75 -13.34
N ALA A 8 -8.27 24.31 -13.00
CA ALA A 8 -7.89 24.58 -11.63
C ALA A 8 -7.76 26.12 -11.47
N ASN A 9 -8.16 26.62 -10.31
CA ASN A 9 -7.99 28.03 -9.96
C ASN A 9 -6.69 28.20 -9.16
N PRO A 10 -5.59 28.70 -9.80
CA PRO A 10 -4.28 28.74 -9.15
C PRO A 10 -4.27 29.60 -7.89
N GLU A 11 -4.96 30.73 -7.90
CA GLU A 11 -5.00 31.66 -6.75
C GLU A 11 -5.69 31.02 -5.54
N LEU A 12 -6.80 30.32 -5.79
CA LEU A 12 -7.53 29.62 -4.74
C LEU A 12 -6.70 28.47 -4.17
N LEU A 13 -6.01 27.72 -5.02
CA LEU A 13 -5.15 26.62 -4.59
C LEU A 13 -3.91 27.12 -3.82
N GLN A 14 -3.29 28.21 -4.28
CA GLN A 14 -2.20 28.87 -3.58
C GLN A 14 -2.61 29.31 -2.17
N LYS A 15 -3.76 29.94 -2.05
CA LYS A 15 -4.30 30.38 -0.76
C LYS A 15 -4.61 29.17 0.15
N ALA A 16 -5.18 28.10 -0.40
CA ALA A 16 -5.49 26.89 0.35
C ALA A 16 -4.24 26.21 0.88
N ALA A 17 -3.20 26.14 0.09
CA ALA A 17 -1.89 25.59 0.46
C ALA A 17 -1.11 26.50 1.43
N GLY A 18 -1.37 27.80 1.42
CA GLY A 18 -0.48 28.78 2.05
C GLY A 18 0.88 28.90 1.33
N ALA A 19 0.90 28.58 0.04
CA ALA A 19 2.13 28.51 -0.74
C ALA A 19 2.60 29.90 -1.19
N HIS A 20 3.92 30.09 -1.25
CA HIS A 20 4.52 31.31 -1.78
C HIS A 20 4.40 31.41 -3.30
N GLN A 21 4.41 30.29 -3.98
CA GLN A 21 4.37 30.20 -5.44
C GLN A 21 3.47 29.07 -5.90
N VAL A 22 2.79 29.30 -7.02
CA VAL A 22 2.03 28.30 -7.76
C VAL A 22 2.53 28.24 -9.19
N VAL A 23 2.72 27.05 -9.71
CA VAL A 23 3.07 26.79 -11.12
C VAL A 23 1.97 25.94 -11.72
N THR A 24 1.43 26.36 -12.86
CA THR A 24 0.40 25.63 -13.60
C THR A 24 1.01 24.87 -14.75
N SER A 25 0.49 23.68 -15.03
CA SER A 25 0.90 22.81 -16.13
C SER A 25 -0.28 22.02 -16.66
N SER A 26 -0.27 21.70 -17.93
CA SER A 26 -1.23 20.80 -18.57
C SER A 26 -0.69 19.37 -18.71
N GLY A 27 0.53 19.09 -18.29
CA GLY A 27 1.17 17.78 -18.43
C GLY A 27 2.41 17.62 -17.56
N LEU A 28 2.27 17.71 -16.22
CA LEU A 28 3.39 17.58 -15.27
C LEU A 28 4.21 16.30 -15.45
N CYS A 29 3.55 15.19 -15.74
CA CYS A 29 4.20 13.88 -15.86
C CYS A 29 4.77 13.62 -17.28
N THR A 30 4.59 14.54 -18.21
CA THR A 30 5.03 14.39 -19.61
C THR A 30 5.95 15.53 -20.04
N GLY A 31 5.37 16.65 -20.43
CA GLY A 31 6.12 17.78 -21.01
C GLY A 31 6.76 18.73 -20.00
N ASP A 32 6.29 18.74 -18.76
CA ASP A 32 6.70 19.71 -17.73
C ASP A 32 7.41 19.06 -16.54
N LEU A 33 7.99 17.86 -16.70
CA LEU A 33 8.67 17.15 -15.61
C LEU A 33 9.88 17.93 -15.08
N ASP A 34 10.56 18.69 -15.94
CA ASP A 34 11.67 19.55 -15.55
C ASP A 34 11.27 20.63 -14.55
N ARG A 35 10.03 21.10 -14.61
CA ARG A 35 9.51 22.07 -13.63
C ARG A 35 9.33 21.44 -12.25
N VAL A 36 8.92 20.16 -12.22
CA VAL A 36 8.83 19.41 -10.97
C VAL A 36 10.23 19.18 -10.41
N ALA A 37 11.19 18.78 -11.26
CA ALA A 37 12.59 18.61 -10.86
C ALA A 37 13.19 19.90 -10.28
N ALA A 38 12.93 21.04 -10.93
CA ALA A 38 13.38 22.34 -10.44
C ALA A 38 12.77 22.68 -9.06
N ALA A 39 11.47 22.41 -8.88
CA ALA A 39 10.80 22.65 -7.60
C ALA A 39 11.34 21.73 -6.49
N LEU A 40 11.56 20.45 -6.78
CA LEU A 40 12.12 19.48 -5.83
C LEU A 40 13.60 19.77 -5.49
N SER A 41 14.33 20.45 -6.38
CA SER A 41 15.71 20.86 -6.13
C SER A 41 15.84 22.16 -5.35
N ALA A 42 14.74 22.90 -5.19
CA ALA A 42 14.72 24.17 -4.45
C ALA A 42 14.53 23.94 -2.93
N ASP A 43 14.63 25.03 -2.17
CA ASP A 43 14.30 24.99 -0.73
C ASP A 43 12.79 25.11 -0.52
N GLY A 44 12.29 24.45 0.53
CA GLY A 44 10.88 24.51 0.95
C GLY A 44 10.16 23.17 0.84
N GLU A 45 8.85 23.22 0.82
CA GLU A 45 7.97 22.06 0.67
C GLU A 45 7.19 22.19 -0.65
N VAL A 46 6.98 21.07 -1.34
CA VAL A 46 6.33 21.05 -2.64
C VAL A 46 5.03 20.25 -2.58
N ILE A 47 3.93 20.82 -3.07
CA ILE A 47 2.68 20.10 -3.29
C ILE A 47 2.52 19.86 -4.78
N VAL A 48 2.51 18.60 -5.19
CA VAL A 48 2.25 18.16 -6.56
C VAL A 48 0.81 17.72 -6.67
N THR A 49 -0.01 18.42 -7.45
CA THR A 49 -1.45 18.13 -7.57
C THR A 49 -1.76 17.04 -8.59
N CYS A 50 -1.03 15.94 -8.55
CA CYS A 50 -1.19 14.76 -9.41
C CYS A 50 -1.00 13.49 -8.59
N GLY A 51 -2.10 12.81 -8.26
CA GLY A 51 -2.06 11.54 -7.54
C GLY A 51 -1.76 10.33 -8.41
N GLN A 52 -2.12 10.37 -9.70
CA GLN A 52 -1.94 9.21 -10.60
C GLN A 52 -0.48 8.85 -10.84
N GLN A 53 0.39 9.83 -10.90
CA GLN A 53 1.82 9.63 -11.17
C GLN A 53 2.70 9.92 -9.95
N ALA A 54 2.17 9.71 -8.74
CA ALA A 54 2.92 9.91 -7.50
C ALA A 54 4.26 9.16 -7.51
N GLN A 55 4.28 7.91 -7.95
CA GLN A 55 5.50 7.09 -8.05
C GLN A 55 6.55 7.66 -9.02
N LEU A 56 6.13 8.37 -10.08
CA LEU A 56 7.08 9.04 -10.97
C LEU A 56 7.80 10.17 -10.24
N PHE A 57 7.07 10.94 -9.44
CA PHE A 57 7.64 12.04 -8.67
C PHE A 57 8.49 11.54 -7.50
N ASP A 58 8.13 10.40 -6.89
CA ASP A 58 8.97 9.71 -5.90
C ASP A 58 10.33 9.35 -6.50
N ARG A 59 10.35 8.68 -7.66
CA ARG A 59 11.60 8.32 -8.36
C ARG A 59 12.42 9.55 -8.74
N LEU A 60 11.77 10.61 -9.22
CA LEU A 60 12.44 11.85 -9.55
C LEU A 60 13.09 12.47 -8.30
N SER A 61 12.41 12.44 -7.16
CA SER A 61 12.97 12.89 -5.89
C SER A 61 14.18 12.06 -5.46
N GLU A 62 14.11 10.73 -5.60
CA GLU A 62 15.20 9.80 -5.31
C GLU A 62 16.43 10.07 -6.22
N GLU A 63 16.23 10.31 -7.51
CA GLU A 63 17.28 10.67 -8.46
C GLU A 63 17.95 12.00 -8.10
N ILE A 64 17.16 12.99 -7.68
CA ILE A 64 17.68 14.28 -7.22
C ILE A 64 18.50 14.08 -5.94
N ILE A 65 18.04 13.29 -4.99
CA ILE A 65 18.77 12.97 -3.75
C ILE A 65 20.10 12.27 -4.09
N ALA A 66 20.06 11.29 -5.00
CA ALA A 66 21.26 10.56 -5.42
C ALA A 66 22.32 11.47 -6.07
N THR A 67 21.89 12.52 -6.78
CA THR A 67 22.76 13.43 -7.52
C THR A 67 23.24 14.61 -6.67
N SER A 68 22.36 15.21 -5.87
CA SER A 68 22.61 16.46 -5.14
C SER A 68 22.67 16.29 -3.61
N GLY A 69 22.39 15.10 -3.11
CA GLY A 69 22.37 14.78 -1.69
C GLY A 69 21.07 15.14 -0.97
N ARG A 70 20.16 15.90 -1.59
CA ARG A 70 18.86 16.27 -1.00
C ARG A 70 17.83 16.61 -2.07
N ALA A 71 16.56 16.46 -1.72
CA ALA A 71 15.42 17.03 -2.44
C ALA A 71 14.44 17.68 -1.44
N ALA A 72 13.63 18.61 -1.92
CA ALA A 72 12.55 19.20 -1.13
C ALA A 72 11.53 18.11 -0.76
N PRO A 73 11.04 18.07 0.49
CA PRO A 73 9.90 17.24 0.84
C PRO A 73 8.71 17.57 -0.06
N PHE A 74 8.04 16.56 -0.58
CA PHE A 74 6.86 16.80 -1.40
C PHE A 74 5.68 15.92 -0.99
N MET A 75 4.50 16.35 -1.38
CA MET A 75 3.26 15.61 -1.20
C MET A 75 2.48 15.58 -2.52
N ALA A 76 2.12 14.39 -2.98
CA ALA A 76 1.26 14.21 -4.15
C ALA A 76 -0.22 14.17 -3.72
N ILE A 77 -1.04 15.05 -4.29
CA ILE A 77 -2.46 15.18 -3.96
C ILE A 77 -3.30 15.07 -5.24
N ASP A 78 -4.21 14.13 -5.25
CA ASP A 78 -5.15 13.99 -6.35
C ASP A 78 -6.32 14.98 -6.20
N ILE A 79 -6.29 16.06 -6.99
CA ILE A 79 -7.38 17.02 -7.07
C ILE A 79 -8.25 16.81 -8.31
N ARG A 80 -7.84 15.98 -9.25
CA ARG A 80 -8.58 15.69 -10.47
C ARG A 80 -9.65 14.63 -10.23
N ASP A 81 -9.25 13.42 -9.90
CA ASP A 81 -10.16 12.30 -9.74
C ASP A 81 -11.05 12.47 -8.50
N ARG A 82 -10.49 13.02 -7.43
CA ARG A 82 -11.20 13.23 -6.17
C ARG A 82 -12.12 14.46 -6.15
N ALA A 83 -11.91 15.42 -7.01
CA ALA A 83 -12.72 16.62 -7.06
C ALA A 83 -13.32 16.89 -8.46
N GLY A 84 -12.50 16.93 -9.50
CA GLY A 84 -12.91 17.37 -10.82
C GLY A 84 -13.82 16.37 -11.55
N TRP A 85 -13.54 15.08 -11.44
CA TRP A 85 -14.28 14.03 -12.12
C TRP A 85 -15.34 13.35 -11.25
N ALA A 86 -15.36 13.62 -9.95
CA ALA A 86 -16.23 12.90 -9.03
C ALA A 86 -17.73 13.15 -9.19
N PRO A 87 -18.25 14.37 -9.42
CA PRO A 87 -19.68 14.59 -9.58
C PRO A 87 -20.06 14.97 -11.01
N THR A 88 -21.07 14.31 -11.54
CA THR A 88 -21.63 14.60 -12.86
C THR A 88 -22.36 15.93 -12.96
N ASN A 89 -22.75 16.54 -11.82
CA ASN A 89 -23.59 17.73 -11.76
C ASN A 89 -22.97 18.91 -10.97
N ALA A 90 -21.69 18.83 -10.62
CA ALA A 90 -21.05 19.93 -9.91
C ALA A 90 -20.74 21.10 -10.86
N ASN A 91 -21.05 22.32 -10.43
CA ASN A 91 -20.59 23.50 -11.14
C ASN A 91 -19.11 23.78 -10.84
N GLN A 92 -18.47 24.59 -11.68
CA GLN A 92 -17.04 24.90 -11.56
C GLN A 92 -16.64 25.41 -10.17
N LYS A 93 -17.45 26.25 -9.53
CA LYS A 93 -17.16 26.78 -8.19
C LYS A 93 -17.14 25.70 -7.13
N GLN A 94 -18.02 24.69 -7.24
CA GLN A 94 -18.02 23.54 -6.31
C GLN A 94 -16.79 22.66 -6.51
N VAL A 95 -16.36 22.45 -7.74
CA VAL A 95 -15.13 21.72 -8.07
C VAL A 95 -13.92 22.44 -7.48
N GLU A 96 -13.77 23.72 -7.73
CA GLU A 96 -12.67 24.55 -7.20
C GLU A 96 -12.65 24.56 -5.67
N ALA A 97 -13.82 24.69 -5.03
CA ALA A 97 -13.91 24.65 -3.56
C ALA A 97 -13.46 23.29 -3.01
N LYS A 98 -13.83 22.18 -3.66
CA LYS A 98 -13.42 20.84 -3.26
C LYS A 98 -11.92 20.59 -3.48
N GLN A 99 -11.38 21.07 -4.60
CA GLN A 99 -9.94 21.04 -4.87
C GLN A 99 -9.16 21.80 -3.79
N ALA A 100 -9.60 23.00 -3.44
CA ALA A 100 -8.99 23.80 -2.39
C ALA A 100 -9.09 23.11 -1.01
N ALA A 101 -10.22 22.49 -0.70
CA ALA A 101 -10.41 21.73 0.54
C ALA A 101 -9.48 20.52 0.64
N LEU A 102 -9.27 19.79 -0.45
CA LEU A 102 -8.32 18.65 -0.50
C LEU A 102 -6.88 19.11 -0.23
N ILE A 103 -6.46 20.22 -0.84
CA ILE A 103 -5.14 20.80 -0.59
C ILE A 103 -5.03 21.28 0.85
N LYS A 104 -6.03 22.01 1.34
CA LYS A 104 -6.03 22.48 2.74
C LYS A 104 -5.97 21.32 3.73
N ALA A 105 -6.73 20.27 3.51
CA ALA A 105 -6.70 19.08 4.35
C ALA A 105 -5.31 18.43 4.39
N ALA A 106 -4.61 18.40 3.27
CA ALA A 106 -3.26 17.84 3.16
C ALA A 106 -2.19 18.68 3.89
N THR A 107 -2.39 20.00 4.00
CA THR A 107 -1.48 20.87 4.77
C THR A 107 -1.75 20.88 6.29
N LEU A 108 -2.78 20.19 6.75
CA LEU A 108 -3.01 20.05 8.19
C LEU A 108 -2.00 19.09 8.80
N SER A 109 -1.47 19.48 9.97
CA SER A 109 -0.65 18.56 10.76
C SER A 109 -1.45 17.32 11.10
N GLN A 110 -0.96 16.17 10.66
CA GLN A 110 -1.56 14.90 11.03
C GLN A 110 -0.89 14.40 12.33
N PRO A 111 -1.67 13.97 13.32
CA PRO A 111 -1.08 13.35 14.49
C PRO A 111 -0.33 12.09 14.03
N MET A 112 0.88 11.90 14.53
CA MET A 112 1.61 10.66 14.28
C MET A 112 0.74 9.49 14.76
N ALA A 113 0.54 8.51 13.89
CA ALA A 113 -0.09 7.26 14.32
C ALA A 113 0.74 6.65 15.45
N PRO A 114 0.11 6.20 16.53
CA PRO A 114 0.84 5.54 17.60
C PRO A 114 1.55 4.31 17.03
N LEU A 115 2.86 4.30 17.12
CA LEU A 115 3.67 3.14 16.74
C LEU A 115 3.44 2.05 17.79
N LYS A 116 3.05 0.86 17.34
CA LYS A 116 2.96 -0.33 18.17
C LYS A 116 4.03 -1.31 17.71
N THR A 117 4.94 -1.66 18.60
CA THR A 117 5.88 -2.75 18.35
C THR A 117 5.12 -4.07 18.37
N ILE A 118 5.30 -4.86 17.32
CA ILE A 118 4.75 -6.21 17.23
C ILE A 118 5.94 -7.16 17.28
N GLU A 119 5.92 -8.05 18.26
CA GLU A 119 6.89 -9.12 18.36
C GLU A 119 6.33 -10.36 17.63
N SER A 120 7.15 -10.99 16.79
CA SER A 120 6.81 -12.21 16.08
C SER A 120 7.92 -13.23 16.33
N GLN A 121 7.51 -14.46 16.64
CA GLN A 121 8.44 -15.59 16.80
C GLN A 121 8.83 -16.24 15.47
N GLY A 122 8.40 -15.67 14.36
CA GLY A 122 8.65 -16.21 13.03
C GLY A 122 7.83 -17.46 12.70
N VAL A 123 6.68 -17.66 13.36
CA VAL A 123 5.79 -18.79 13.13
C VAL A 123 4.64 -18.36 12.22
N CYS A 124 4.32 -19.18 11.23
CA CYS A 124 3.25 -18.95 10.27
C CYS A 124 2.35 -20.17 10.14
N CYS A 125 1.03 -19.98 10.18
CA CYS A 125 0.04 -21.00 9.89
C CYS A 125 -0.68 -20.69 8.59
N ILE A 126 -0.73 -21.64 7.67
CA ILE A 126 -1.40 -21.53 6.38
C ILE A 126 -2.57 -22.51 6.36
N VAL A 127 -3.78 -22.02 6.09
CA VAL A 127 -4.99 -22.82 6.06
C VAL A 127 -5.61 -22.77 4.67
N GLY A 128 -5.87 -23.90 4.05
CA GLY A 128 -6.50 -23.95 2.74
C GLY A 128 -6.31 -25.27 1.99
N PRO A 129 -6.62 -25.29 0.68
CA PRO A 129 -6.39 -26.46 -0.18
C PRO A 129 -4.91 -26.84 -0.24
N GLN A 130 -4.63 -28.15 -0.24
CA GLN A 130 -3.27 -28.69 -0.15
C GLN A 130 -2.29 -28.04 -1.14
N ALA A 131 -2.66 -27.96 -2.41
CA ALA A 131 -1.75 -27.44 -3.45
C ALA A 131 -1.35 -25.97 -3.20
N ALA A 132 -2.28 -25.13 -2.73
CA ALA A 132 -2.02 -23.75 -2.41
C ALA A 132 -1.15 -23.62 -1.15
N CYS A 133 -1.45 -24.41 -0.11
CA CYS A 133 -0.68 -24.41 1.13
C CYS A 133 0.77 -24.85 0.89
N GLU A 134 0.99 -25.91 0.13
CA GLU A 134 2.32 -26.43 -0.17
C GLU A 134 3.14 -25.44 -1.00
N TRP A 135 2.51 -24.81 -2.01
CA TRP A 135 3.17 -23.79 -2.81
C TRP A 135 3.62 -22.60 -1.93
N LEU A 136 2.72 -22.09 -1.10
CA LEU A 136 3.04 -20.95 -0.23
C LEU A 136 4.08 -21.33 0.85
N ALA A 137 3.94 -22.52 1.45
CA ALA A 137 4.90 -23.04 2.41
C ALA A 137 6.30 -23.08 1.83
N SER A 138 6.46 -23.54 0.58
CA SER A 138 7.76 -23.60 -0.08
C SER A 138 8.44 -22.24 -0.23
N GLN A 139 7.67 -21.15 -0.31
CA GLN A 139 8.20 -19.79 -0.39
C GLN A 139 8.58 -19.21 0.99
N LEU A 140 7.91 -19.66 2.06
CA LEU A 140 8.04 -19.06 3.39
C LEU A 140 9.00 -19.82 4.32
N THR A 141 9.17 -21.14 4.14
CA THR A 141 10.04 -21.97 4.98
C THR A 141 11.50 -21.53 5.07
N PRO A 142 12.10 -20.82 4.09
CA PRO A 142 13.45 -20.30 4.27
C PRO A 142 13.59 -19.27 5.41
N THR A 143 12.48 -18.64 5.82
CA THR A 143 12.49 -17.54 6.79
C THR A 143 11.55 -17.74 7.98
N LEU A 144 10.56 -18.62 7.86
CA LEU A 144 9.53 -18.84 8.88
C LEU A 144 9.40 -20.32 9.24
N GLY A 145 9.02 -20.59 10.48
CA GLY A 145 8.48 -21.88 10.90
C GLY A 145 7.04 -22.02 10.40
N VAL A 146 6.81 -22.90 9.43
CA VAL A 146 5.51 -23.01 8.75
C VAL A 146 4.77 -24.28 9.19
N THR A 147 3.48 -24.11 9.51
CA THR A 147 2.52 -25.20 9.69
C THR A 147 1.41 -25.03 8.67
N ILE A 148 1.08 -26.06 7.91
CA ILE A 148 -0.07 -26.04 7.00
C ILE A 148 -1.23 -26.86 7.55
N ILE A 149 -2.45 -26.35 7.36
CA ILE A 149 -3.71 -27.03 7.70
C ILE A 149 -4.50 -27.21 6.41
N ILE A 150 -4.57 -28.46 5.97
CA ILE A 150 -5.24 -28.83 4.71
C ILE A 150 -6.73 -28.95 4.96
N THR A 151 -7.54 -28.28 4.14
CA THR A 151 -9.01 -28.25 4.24
C THR A 151 -9.70 -29.16 3.24
N ASP A 152 -9.02 -29.62 2.21
CA ASP A 152 -9.51 -30.56 1.21
C ASP A 152 -9.05 -32.03 1.52
N GLU A 153 -9.46 -32.96 0.67
CA GLU A 153 -8.98 -34.34 0.75
C GLU A 153 -7.46 -34.39 0.46
N PRO A 154 -6.67 -34.85 1.44
CA PRO A 154 -5.22 -34.87 1.30
C PRO A 154 -4.78 -35.86 0.21
N LYS A 155 -3.95 -35.41 -0.70
CA LYS A 155 -3.25 -36.27 -1.65
C LYS A 155 -2.02 -36.82 -0.96
N LEU A 156 -1.86 -38.15 -1.00
CA LEU A 156 -0.69 -38.82 -0.45
C LEU A 156 0.59 -38.28 -1.11
N LYS A 157 1.46 -37.73 -0.30
CA LYS A 157 2.81 -37.31 -0.67
C LYS A 157 3.82 -37.80 0.38
N GLU A 158 5.08 -37.81 -0.01
CA GLU A 158 6.14 -38.10 0.94
C GLU A 158 6.18 -36.98 2.01
N PRO A 159 6.42 -37.36 3.29
CA PRO A 159 6.61 -36.40 4.35
C PRO A 159 7.75 -35.42 4.02
N THR A 160 7.54 -34.16 4.28
CA THR A 160 8.60 -33.15 4.20
C THR A 160 9.04 -32.75 5.60
N ALA A 161 10.34 -32.52 5.79
CA ALA A 161 10.88 -31.96 7.02
C ALA A 161 10.86 -30.43 7.03
N ALA A 162 10.41 -29.79 5.91
CA ALA A 162 10.48 -28.35 5.76
C ALA A 162 9.34 -27.60 6.49
N TYR A 163 8.20 -28.26 6.69
CA TYR A 163 7.03 -27.68 7.37
C TYR A 163 6.12 -28.78 7.91
N ASP A 164 5.34 -28.43 8.95
CA ASP A 164 4.38 -29.36 9.53
C ASP A 164 3.09 -29.40 8.69
N VAL A 165 2.55 -30.61 8.52
CA VAL A 165 1.32 -30.86 7.77
C VAL A 165 0.26 -31.42 8.67
N THR A 166 -0.89 -30.75 8.73
CA THR A 166 -2.06 -31.18 9.48
C THR A 166 -3.31 -31.04 8.61
N ARG A 167 -4.42 -31.59 9.07
CA ARG A 167 -5.72 -31.47 8.42
C ARG A 167 -6.75 -30.93 9.40
N GLY A 168 -7.74 -30.19 8.89
CA GLY A 168 -8.86 -29.76 9.69
C GLY A 168 -9.75 -28.76 9.00
N THR A 169 -10.83 -28.40 9.65
CA THR A 169 -11.76 -27.38 9.18
C THR A 169 -11.60 -26.12 10.02
N LEU A 170 -11.26 -24.99 9.39
CA LEU A 170 -11.15 -23.72 10.07
C LEU A 170 -12.51 -23.31 10.63
N ARG A 171 -12.62 -23.14 11.94
CA ARG A 171 -13.82 -22.64 12.60
C ARG A 171 -13.74 -21.16 12.93
N GLU A 172 -12.63 -20.73 13.50
CA GLU A 172 -12.48 -19.34 13.96
C GLU A 172 -11.01 -18.91 13.95
N VAL A 173 -10.80 -17.63 13.64
CA VAL A 173 -9.50 -16.96 13.82
C VAL A 173 -9.75 -15.68 14.62
N SER A 174 -8.99 -15.48 15.68
CA SER A 174 -9.04 -14.28 16.51
C SER A 174 -7.63 -13.81 16.85
N GLY A 175 -7.52 -12.59 17.42
CA GLY A 175 -6.22 -12.00 17.75
C GLY A 175 -5.73 -10.99 16.72
N ALA A 176 -4.42 -10.78 16.69
CA ALA A 176 -3.75 -9.81 15.82
C ALA A 176 -2.37 -10.33 15.40
N LEU A 177 -1.71 -9.62 14.49
CA LEU A 177 -0.35 -9.93 14.06
C LEU A 177 0.58 -10.07 15.28
N GLY A 178 1.31 -11.18 15.35
CA GLY A 178 2.15 -11.57 16.49
C GLY A 178 1.45 -12.47 17.52
N GLY A 179 0.12 -12.65 17.47
CA GLY A 179 -0.63 -13.46 18.44
C GLY A 179 -2.01 -13.84 17.95
N PHE A 180 -2.10 -14.67 16.89
CA PHE A 180 -3.37 -15.25 16.45
C PHE A 180 -3.71 -16.49 17.24
N THR A 181 -5.01 -16.67 17.52
CA THR A 181 -5.61 -17.90 18.01
C THR A 181 -6.47 -18.48 16.90
N ILE A 182 -6.20 -19.74 16.53
CA ILE A 182 -6.90 -20.45 15.46
C ILE A 182 -7.62 -21.65 16.07
N ILE A 183 -8.92 -21.78 15.81
CA ILE A 183 -9.72 -22.92 16.24
C ILE A 183 -10.04 -23.78 15.02
N ILE A 184 -9.61 -25.04 15.08
CA ILE A 184 -9.75 -26.03 14.02
C ILE A 184 -10.60 -27.18 14.51
N ASP A 185 -11.67 -27.50 13.77
CA ASP A 185 -12.49 -28.68 13.97
C ASP A 185 -11.93 -29.85 13.14
N GLN A 186 -12.20 -31.06 13.59
CA GLN A 186 -11.75 -32.31 12.94
C GLN A 186 -10.23 -32.29 12.67
N PHE A 187 -9.47 -31.78 13.62
CA PHE A 187 -8.03 -31.72 13.55
C PHE A 187 -7.42 -33.12 13.50
N ALA A 188 -6.50 -33.34 12.55
CA ALA A 188 -5.75 -34.58 12.41
C ALA A 188 -4.30 -34.28 12.05
N GLU A 189 -3.38 -34.98 12.70
CA GLU A 189 -1.95 -34.89 12.44
C GLU A 189 -1.50 -35.94 11.42
N MET A 190 -0.38 -35.69 10.77
CA MET A 190 0.26 -36.71 9.92
C MET A 190 0.76 -37.84 10.77
N VAL A 191 0.44 -39.08 10.38
CA VAL A 191 0.88 -40.28 11.12
C VAL A 191 2.40 -40.45 11.00
N PRO A 192 3.14 -40.52 12.11
CA PRO A 192 4.61 -40.54 12.11
C PRO A 192 5.24 -41.73 11.41
N THR A 193 4.47 -42.76 11.13
CA THR A 193 4.96 -44.03 10.53
C THR A 193 5.30 -43.94 9.04
N GLY A 194 5.34 -42.71 8.49
CA GLY A 194 5.93 -42.45 7.18
C GLY A 194 5.16 -42.96 5.97
N ARG A 195 3.90 -43.35 6.13
CA ARG A 195 3.07 -43.81 5.02
C ARG A 195 2.20 -42.69 4.41
N GLY A 196 2.47 -41.45 4.76
CA GLY A 196 1.79 -40.26 4.19
C GLY A 196 0.28 -40.19 4.44
N ARG A 197 -0.23 -40.86 5.47
CA ARG A 197 -1.65 -40.80 5.85
C ARG A 197 -1.83 -39.75 6.94
N ILE A 198 -2.81 -38.91 6.75
CA ILE A 198 -3.35 -38.06 7.81
C ILE A 198 -4.47 -38.85 8.48
N ALA A 199 -4.39 -38.99 9.80
CA ALA A 199 -5.34 -39.79 10.60
C ALA A 199 -6.67 -39.06 10.77
#